data_d0592832f8475d957d207b650ed3b699
#
_entry.id   d0592832f8475d957d207b650ed3b699
#
_cell.length_a   1.000
_cell.length_b   1.000
_cell.length_c   1.000
_cell.angle_alpha   90.00
_cell.angle_beta   90.00
_cell.angle_gamma   90.00
#
_symmetry.space_group_name_H-M   'P 1'
#
loop_
_entity.id
_entity.type
_entity.pdbx_description
1 polymer ?
#
loop_
_entity_poly.entity_id
_entity_poly.type
_entity_poly.pdbx_seq_one_letter_code
_entity_poly.pdbx_strand_id
1 'polypeptide(L)'
;MRAALVQLTVTDDPEENLPVTLGHVRAAAAAGAEFVLTPECTNALSSSREHQRRILRPEEEDPTLAALREEAARAGIWLLVGSLGLRTHEADGRFANRSFLIGPDGAVAARYDKIHMFDVNVSETEVYRESAAYRPGGAAVLAQAGEAAVGMTVCYDLRFPHLYRRLAQAGAQILTVPAAFNHLTGAAHWEVLLRARAIETGCFVLAPAQTGFHAEAHGKGRRTHGHSLAVAPWGEILADAGTEPGVTLVDLDLAEVARARHRVPSLGHDRPFDGP
;
A
#
# COMPACT_ATOMS: atom_id res chain seq x y z
N MET A 1 14.24 12.52 4.73
CA MET A 1 13.64 11.85 3.54
C MET A 1 12.32 12.55 3.20
N ARG A 2 12.18 13.01 1.97
CA ARG A 2 10.89 13.55 1.49
C ARG A 2 10.11 12.43 0.79
N ALA A 3 8.95 12.08 1.32
CA ALA A 3 8.04 11.09 0.75
C ALA A 3 6.85 11.76 0.04
N ALA A 4 6.25 11.05 -0.93
CA ALA A 4 5.04 11.46 -1.62
C ALA A 4 4.01 10.34 -1.62
N LEU A 5 2.81 10.62 -1.16
CA LEU A 5 1.65 9.74 -1.27
C LEU A 5 0.87 10.11 -2.53
N VAL A 6 0.75 9.17 -3.45
CA VAL A 6 -0.09 9.32 -4.65
C VAL A 6 -1.47 8.79 -4.32
N GLN A 7 -2.50 9.60 -4.55
CA GLN A 7 -3.91 9.23 -4.44
C GLN A 7 -4.52 9.11 -5.83
N LEU A 8 -5.14 7.96 -6.14
CA LEU A 8 -5.66 7.66 -7.47
C LEU A 8 -7.14 7.30 -7.44
N THR A 9 -7.80 7.46 -8.59
CA THR A 9 -9.09 6.85 -8.90
C THR A 9 -8.92 6.01 -10.17
N VAL A 10 -8.46 4.78 -10.01
CA VAL A 10 -8.24 3.88 -11.15
C VAL A 10 -9.55 3.28 -11.65
N THR A 11 -9.59 2.95 -12.95
CA THR A 11 -10.67 2.19 -13.60
C THR A 11 -10.31 0.69 -13.65
N ASP A 12 -11.11 -0.11 -14.34
CA ASP A 12 -10.80 -1.50 -14.62
C ASP A 12 -9.96 -1.68 -15.91
N ASP A 13 -9.35 -0.60 -16.42
CA ASP A 13 -8.48 -0.62 -17.61
C ASP A 13 -7.05 -0.15 -17.28
N PRO A 14 -6.05 -1.04 -17.30
CA PRO A 14 -4.66 -0.67 -17.06
C PRO A 14 -4.08 0.34 -18.06
N GLU A 15 -4.57 0.36 -19.31
CA GLU A 15 -4.08 1.29 -20.34
C GLU A 15 -4.52 2.74 -20.06
N GLU A 16 -5.72 2.92 -19.47
CA GLU A 16 -6.18 4.23 -19.01
C GLU A 16 -5.45 4.69 -17.74
N ASN A 17 -5.17 3.75 -16.82
CA ASN A 17 -4.61 4.07 -15.51
C ASN A 17 -3.11 4.41 -15.55
N LEU A 18 -2.35 3.74 -16.42
CA LEU A 18 -0.89 3.90 -16.49
C LEU A 18 -0.44 5.34 -16.75
N PRO A 19 -0.93 6.08 -17.78
CA PRO A 19 -0.49 7.43 -18.04
C PRO A 19 -0.82 8.40 -16.90
N VAL A 20 -1.95 8.21 -16.21
CA VAL A 20 -2.35 9.00 -15.03
C VAL A 20 -1.38 8.75 -13.87
N THR A 21 -1.10 7.49 -13.58
CA THR A 21 -0.16 7.09 -12.52
C THR A 21 1.24 7.65 -12.78
N LEU A 22 1.77 7.51 -13.99
CA LEU A 22 3.07 8.08 -14.39
C LEU A 22 3.08 9.60 -14.25
N GLY A 23 1.98 10.29 -14.61
CA GLY A 23 1.84 11.73 -14.41
C GLY A 23 2.02 12.15 -12.97
N HIS A 24 1.37 11.46 -12.02
CA HIS A 24 1.52 11.74 -10.59
C HIS A 24 2.91 11.39 -10.05
N VAL A 25 3.51 10.26 -10.47
CA VAL A 25 4.87 9.89 -10.07
C VAL A 25 5.88 10.95 -10.52
N ARG A 26 5.76 11.44 -11.75
CA ARG A 26 6.60 12.53 -12.30
C ARG A 26 6.41 13.83 -11.53
N ALA A 27 5.17 14.20 -11.21
CA ALA A 27 4.87 15.38 -10.42
C ALA A 27 5.47 15.29 -9.02
N ALA A 28 5.39 14.13 -8.36
CA ALA A 28 6.00 13.88 -7.06
C ALA A 28 7.53 14.03 -7.11
N ALA A 29 8.18 13.40 -8.10
CA ALA A 29 9.63 13.50 -8.29
C ALA A 29 10.08 14.92 -8.58
N ALA A 30 9.36 15.66 -9.47
CA ALA A 30 9.64 17.04 -9.78
C ALA A 30 9.48 17.99 -8.58
N ALA A 31 8.63 17.61 -7.59
CA ALA A 31 8.46 18.31 -6.32
C ALA A 31 9.51 17.91 -5.27
N GLY A 32 10.51 17.11 -5.64
CA GLY A 32 11.65 16.72 -4.80
C GLY A 32 11.38 15.53 -3.89
N ALA A 33 10.39 14.70 -4.18
CA ALA A 33 10.20 13.45 -3.45
C ALA A 33 11.33 12.45 -3.76
N GLU A 34 11.89 11.88 -2.72
CA GLU A 34 12.92 10.82 -2.76
C GLU A 34 12.30 9.42 -2.69
N PHE A 35 11.10 9.34 -2.08
CA PHE A 35 10.34 8.10 -1.92
C PHE A 35 8.87 8.35 -2.31
N VAL A 36 8.42 7.76 -3.41
CA VAL A 36 7.06 7.89 -3.92
C VAL A 36 6.29 6.59 -3.68
N LEU A 37 5.04 6.70 -3.23
CA LEU A 37 4.19 5.55 -2.94
C LEU A 37 2.87 5.66 -3.71
N THR A 38 2.51 4.62 -4.46
CA THR A 38 1.21 4.50 -5.11
C THR A 38 0.25 3.61 -4.30
N PRO A 39 -1.08 3.67 -4.48
CA PRO A 39 -2.04 2.88 -3.71
C PRO A 39 -2.12 1.40 -4.15
N GLU A 40 -2.92 0.60 -3.43
CA GLU A 40 -3.29 -0.76 -3.83
C GLU A 40 -3.99 -0.77 -5.19
N CYS A 41 -3.78 -1.82 -5.98
CA CYS A 41 -4.37 -2.00 -7.32
C CYS A 41 -4.05 -0.84 -8.29
N THR A 42 -2.80 -0.36 -8.28
CA THR A 42 -2.35 0.75 -9.14
C THR A 42 -2.61 0.50 -10.62
N ASN A 43 -2.55 -0.76 -11.10
CA ASN A 43 -2.82 -1.08 -12.50
C ASN A 43 -4.32 -1.12 -12.83
N ALA A 44 -5.17 -1.74 -12.01
CA ALA A 44 -6.60 -1.82 -12.27
C ALA A 44 -7.40 -2.24 -11.03
N LEU A 45 -8.63 -1.77 -10.91
CA LEU A 45 -9.57 -2.17 -9.89
C LEU A 45 -10.81 -2.75 -10.57
N SER A 46 -11.02 -4.08 -10.46
CA SER A 46 -12.16 -4.76 -11.09
C SER A 46 -12.77 -5.81 -10.19
N SER A 47 -14.10 -5.88 -10.18
CA SER A 47 -14.89 -6.91 -9.52
C SER A 47 -15.13 -8.14 -10.42
N SER A 48 -14.86 -8.03 -11.73
CA SER A 48 -15.07 -9.11 -12.70
C SER A 48 -13.84 -9.99 -12.84
N ARG A 49 -13.90 -11.21 -12.31
CA ARG A 49 -12.81 -12.20 -12.45
C ARG A 49 -12.51 -12.56 -13.91
N GLU A 50 -13.53 -12.59 -14.77
CA GLU A 50 -13.34 -12.85 -16.19
C GLU A 50 -12.56 -11.72 -16.86
N HIS A 51 -12.91 -10.48 -16.56
CA HIS A 51 -12.19 -9.32 -17.05
C HIS A 51 -10.75 -9.30 -16.53
N GLN A 52 -10.53 -9.53 -15.24
CA GLN A 52 -9.19 -9.65 -14.66
C GLN A 52 -8.32 -10.66 -15.40
N ARG A 53 -8.86 -11.82 -15.79
CA ARG A 53 -8.11 -12.80 -16.59
C ARG A 53 -7.67 -12.27 -17.95
N ARG A 54 -8.39 -11.33 -18.54
CA ARG A 54 -8.06 -10.73 -19.85
C ARG A 54 -6.99 -9.65 -19.72
N ILE A 55 -7.07 -8.84 -18.70
CA ILE A 55 -6.22 -7.63 -18.56
C ILE A 55 -4.94 -7.87 -17.76
N LEU A 56 -4.98 -8.69 -16.70
CA LEU A 56 -3.82 -8.92 -15.87
C LEU A 56 -2.77 -9.78 -16.58
N ARG A 57 -1.49 -9.49 -16.33
CA ARG A 57 -0.34 -10.19 -16.91
C ARG A 57 0.50 -10.82 -15.79
N PRO A 58 1.34 -11.81 -16.09
CA PRO A 58 2.42 -12.20 -15.19
C PRO A 58 3.37 -11.03 -14.92
N GLU A 59 4.12 -11.09 -13.83
CA GLU A 59 5.02 -10.01 -13.41
C GLU A 59 5.99 -9.58 -14.51
N GLU A 60 6.60 -10.55 -15.18
CA GLU A 60 7.57 -10.36 -16.25
C GLU A 60 7.03 -9.73 -17.54
N GLU A 61 5.71 -9.78 -17.72
CA GLU A 61 4.98 -9.28 -18.88
C GLU A 61 4.12 -8.04 -18.56
N ASP A 62 4.07 -7.60 -17.28
CA ASP A 62 3.18 -6.51 -16.87
C ASP A 62 3.71 -5.14 -17.33
N PRO A 63 2.99 -4.42 -18.22
CA PRO A 63 3.46 -3.16 -18.78
C PRO A 63 3.46 -2.03 -17.75
N THR A 64 2.59 -2.09 -16.74
CA THR A 64 2.55 -1.09 -15.67
C THR A 64 3.81 -1.18 -14.82
N LEU A 65 4.20 -2.41 -14.43
CA LEU A 65 5.44 -2.61 -13.68
C LEU A 65 6.66 -2.17 -14.49
N ALA A 66 6.73 -2.55 -15.77
CA ALA A 66 7.84 -2.18 -16.64
C ALA A 66 8.00 -0.65 -16.72
N ALA A 67 6.91 0.07 -17.02
CA ALA A 67 6.93 1.51 -17.12
C ALA A 67 7.25 2.24 -15.79
N LEU A 68 6.76 1.73 -14.66
CA LEU A 68 7.07 2.30 -13.35
C LEU A 68 8.53 2.07 -12.94
N ARG A 69 9.13 0.94 -13.33
CA ARG A 69 10.57 0.70 -13.14
C ARG A 69 11.44 1.66 -13.97
N GLU A 70 11.08 1.88 -15.23
CA GLU A 70 11.74 2.86 -16.09
C GLU A 70 11.62 4.28 -15.52
N GLU A 71 10.44 4.63 -15.01
CA GLU A 71 10.19 5.95 -14.43
C GLU A 71 10.99 6.16 -13.13
N ALA A 72 11.07 5.16 -12.26
CA ALA A 72 11.88 5.20 -11.05
C ALA A 72 13.37 5.44 -11.38
N ALA A 73 13.90 4.71 -12.37
CA ALA A 73 15.28 4.89 -12.86
C ALA A 73 15.50 6.28 -13.47
N ARG A 74 14.56 6.75 -14.30
CA ARG A 74 14.65 8.08 -14.95
C ARG A 74 14.66 9.21 -13.93
N ALA A 75 13.85 9.09 -12.88
CA ALA A 75 13.71 10.12 -11.85
C ALA A 75 14.73 9.96 -10.72
N GLY A 76 15.42 8.83 -10.60
CA GLY A 76 16.38 8.53 -9.53
C GLY A 76 15.73 8.42 -8.15
N ILE A 77 14.49 7.90 -8.07
CA ILE A 77 13.69 7.83 -6.85
C ILE A 77 13.48 6.40 -6.39
N TRP A 78 13.24 6.22 -5.08
CA TRP A 78 12.60 5.03 -4.56
C TRP A 78 11.09 5.08 -4.87
N LEU A 79 10.54 3.98 -5.39
CA LEU A 79 9.13 3.87 -5.71
C LEU A 79 8.52 2.63 -5.07
N LEU A 80 7.56 2.81 -4.17
CA LEU A 80 6.68 1.72 -3.73
C LEU A 80 5.46 1.68 -4.66
N VAL A 81 5.40 0.69 -5.53
CA VAL A 81 4.16 0.34 -6.22
C VAL A 81 3.29 -0.39 -5.22
N GLY A 82 2.24 0.28 -4.75
CA GLY A 82 1.47 -0.13 -3.57
C GLY A 82 0.84 -1.51 -3.72
N SER A 83 0.27 -1.82 -4.86
CA SER A 83 0.24 -3.15 -5.43
C SER A 83 -0.23 -3.14 -6.88
N LEU A 84 0.03 -4.27 -7.54
CA LEU A 84 -0.57 -4.64 -8.84
C LEU A 84 -1.33 -5.95 -8.66
N GLY A 85 -2.47 -6.06 -9.34
CA GLY A 85 -3.08 -7.35 -9.62
C GLY A 85 -2.28 -8.06 -10.70
N LEU A 86 -1.80 -9.28 -10.45
CA LEU A 86 -0.96 -10.02 -11.39
C LEU A 86 -1.45 -11.45 -11.59
N ARG A 87 -1.32 -11.97 -12.81
CA ARG A 87 -1.47 -13.42 -13.05
C ARG A 87 -0.29 -14.15 -12.40
N THR A 88 -0.57 -15.35 -11.90
CA THR A 88 0.47 -16.24 -11.39
C THR A 88 0.61 -17.47 -12.28
N HIS A 89 1.75 -18.17 -12.19
CA HIS A 89 1.96 -19.47 -12.84
C HIS A 89 1.45 -20.64 -12.01
N GLU A 90 0.73 -20.36 -10.93
CA GLU A 90 0.21 -21.37 -10.02
C GLU A 90 -0.99 -22.11 -10.61
N ALA A 91 -1.06 -23.41 -10.34
CA ALA A 91 -2.07 -24.31 -10.92
C ALA A 91 -3.51 -23.97 -10.53
N ASP A 92 -3.73 -23.25 -9.40
CA ASP A 92 -5.06 -22.85 -8.94
C ASP A 92 -5.64 -21.66 -9.72
N GLY A 93 -4.82 -21.01 -10.57
CA GLY A 93 -5.22 -19.92 -11.45
C GLY A 93 -5.68 -18.66 -10.71
N ARG A 94 -5.34 -18.52 -9.41
CA ARG A 94 -5.58 -17.29 -8.66
C ARG A 94 -4.49 -16.26 -8.93
N PHE A 95 -4.86 -15.00 -8.81
CA PHE A 95 -3.98 -13.85 -8.97
C PHE A 95 -3.13 -13.60 -7.73
N ALA A 96 -2.08 -12.77 -7.87
CA ALA A 96 -1.38 -12.14 -6.75
C ALA A 96 -1.78 -10.68 -6.63
N ASN A 97 -1.94 -10.20 -5.40
CA ASN A 97 -2.00 -8.77 -5.04
C ASN A 97 -0.62 -8.42 -4.50
N ARG A 98 0.28 -7.96 -5.41
CA ARG A 98 1.72 -7.84 -5.14
C ARG A 98 2.19 -6.40 -5.13
N SER A 99 2.82 -6.01 -4.02
CA SER A 99 3.53 -4.74 -3.87
C SER A 99 4.99 -4.89 -4.25
N PHE A 100 5.58 -3.81 -4.81
CA PHE A 100 6.98 -3.77 -5.22
C PHE A 100 7.68 -2.55 -4.62
N LEU A 101 8.86 -2.76 -4.05
CA LEU A 101 9.79 -1.68 -3.79
C LEU A 101 10.82 -1.64 -4.92
N ILE A 102 10.88 -0.52 -5.63
CA ILE A 102 11.75 -0.29 -6.78
C ILE A 102 12.80 0.74 -6.40
N GLY A 103 14.06 0.43 -6.68
CA GLY A 103 15.19 1.33 -6.43
C GLY A 103 15.37 2.42 -7.48
N PRO A 104 16.24 3.41 -7.19
CA PRO A 104 16.56 4.51 -8.12
C PRO A 104 17.25 4.07 -9.43
N ASP A 105 17.64 2.82 -9.52
CA ASP A 105 18.18 2.17 -10.71
C ASP A 105 17.11 1.40 -11.52
N GLY A 106 15.84 1.43 -11.08
CA GLY A 106 14.74 0.67 -11.66
C GLY A 106 14.74 -0.82 -11.31
N ALA A 107 15.66 -1.28 -10.46
CA ALA A 107 15.66 -2.66 -10.00
C ALA A 107 14.58 -2.89 -8.94
N VAL A 108 13.94 -4.06 -8.98
CA VAL A 108 13.00 -4.48 -7.92
C VAL A 108 13.80 -4.95 -6.71
N ALA A 109 13.85 -4.11 -5.68
CA ALA A 109 14.56 -4.39 -4.42
C ALA A 109 13.79 -5.36 -3.53
N ALA A 110 12.45 -5.31 -3.52
CA ALA A 110 11.62 -6.21 -2.74
C ALA A 110 10.23 -6.42 -3.37
N ARG A 111 9.61 -7.56 -3.01
CA ARG A 111 8.23 -7.94 -3.37
C ARG A 111 7.49 -8.36 -2.12
N TYR A 112 6.23 -7.97 -2.03
CA TYR A 112 5.35 -8.39 -0.94
C TYR A 112 4.00 -8.81 -1.51
N ASP A 113 3.59 -10.04 -1.30
CA ASP A 113 2.24 -10.50 -1.60
C ASP A 113 1.35 -10.27 -0.38
N LYS A 114 0.24 -9.59 -0.55
CA LYS A 114 -0.75 -9.34 0.50
C LYS A 114 -1.09 -10.62 1.24
N ILE A 115 -0.95 -10.62 2.57
CA ILE A 115 -1.15 -11.81 3.39
C ILE A 115 -2.63 -12.02 3.70
N HIS A 116 -3.34 -10.97 4.11
CA HIS A 116 -4.71 -11.10 4.58
C HIS A 116 -5.71 -10.69 3.50
N MET A 117 -6.52 -11.64 3.06
CA MET A 117 -7.52 -11.43 2.03
C MET A 117 -8.79 -10.79 2.59
N PHE A 118 -9.36 -9.84 1.84
CA PHE A 118 -10.55 -9.09 2.23
C PHE A 118 -11.83 -9.92 2.01
N ASP A 119 -12.06 -10.90 2.90
CA ASP A 119 -13.25 -11.75 2.91
C ASP A 119 -14.21 -11.26 3.99
N VAL A 120 -15.11 -10.35 3.63
CA VAL A 120 -15.95 -9.65 4.60
C VAL A 120 -17.38 -9.44 4.10
N ASN A 121 -18.30 -9.26 5.04
CA ASN A 121 -19.65 -8.77 4.81
C ASN A 121 -19.71 -7.34 5.39
N VAL A 122 -19.57 -6.33 4.53
CA VAL A 122 -19.59 -4.92 4.95
C VAL A 122 -21.03 -4.48 5.24
N SER A 123 -21.97 -4.93 4.40
CA SER A 123 -23.41 -4.72 4.56
C SER A 123 -24.17 -5.89 3.95
N GLU A 124 -25.50 -5.84 3.97
CA GLU A 124 -26.36 -6.84 3.30
C GLU A 124 -26.12 -6.91 1.78
N THR A 125 -25.68 -5.82 1.17
CA THR A 125 -25.46 -5.68 -0.28
C THR A 125 -23.99 -5.63 -0.67
N GLU A 126 -23.07 -5.40 0.26
CA GLU A 126 -21.63 -5.32 0.02
C GLU A 126 -20.89 -6.49 0.67
N VAL A 127 -20.67 -7.52 -0.12
CA VAL A 127 -19.95 -8.75 0.27
C VAL A 127 -18.71 -8.90 -0.60
N TYR A 128 -17.56 -9.10 0.04
CA TYR A 128 -16.28 -9.30 -0.64
C TYR A 128 -15.72 -10.68 -0.32
N ARG A 129 -15.11 -11.34 -1.30
CA ARG A 129 -14.44 -12.65 -1.21
C ARG A 129 -13.17 -12.61 -2.03
N GLU A 130 -12.18 -11.83 -1.56
CA GLU A 130 -10.91 -11.62 -2.26
C GLU A 130 -10.15 -12.94 -2.44
N SER A 131 -10.18 -13.83 -1.46
CA SER A 131 -9.51 -15.14 -1.52
C SER A 131 -10.01 -16.06 -2.64
N ALA A 132 -11.22 -15.82 -3.15
CA ALA A 132 -11.74 -16.55 -4.30
C ALA A 132 -10.98 -16.24 -5.61
N ALA A 133 -10.39 -15.02 -5.70
CA ALA A 133 -9.66 -14.57 -6.88
C ALA A 133 -8.16 -14.45 -6.66
N TYR A 134 -7.73 -14.06 -5.45
CA TYR A 134 -6.33 -13.78 -5.11
C TYR A 134 -5.78 -14.79 -4.11
N ARG A 135 -4.49 -15.11 -4.24
CA ARG A 135 -3.77 -15.96 -3.29
C ARG A 135 -3.22 -15.13 -2.14
N PRO A 136 -3.31 -15.61 -0.90
CA PRO A 136 -2.60 -14.99 0.20
C PRO A 136 -1.09 -15.18 0.06
N GLY A 137 -0.33 -14.14 0.41
CA GLY A 137 1.10 -14.25 0.66
C GLY A 137 1.39 -15.04 1.94
N GLY A 138 2.65 -15.42 2.12
CA GLY A 138 3.09 -16.22 3.27
C GLY A 138 4.26 -15.62 4.07
N ALA A 139 4.77 -14.44 3.67
CA ALA A 139 5.97 -13.86 4.27
C ALA A 139 5.80 -12.37 4.57
N ALA A 140 6.18 -11.95 5.78
CA ALA A 140 6.39 -10.55 6.10
C ALA A 140 7.67 -10.05 5.43
N VAL A 141 7.67 -8.83 4.89
CA VAL A 141 8.80 -8.26 4.15
C VAL A 141 9.25 -6.95 4.78
N LEU A 142 10.53 -6.91 5.12
CA LEU A 142 11.28 -5.71 5.51
C LEU A 142 12.34 -5.44 4.45
N ALA A 143 12.39 -4.24 3.90
CA ALA A 143 13.32 -3.86 2.85
C ALA A 143 13.94 -2.49 3.10
N GLN A 144 15.02 -2.14 2.39
CA GLN A 144 15.66 -0.82 2.51
C GLN A 144 15.24 0.08 1.36
N ALA A 145 14.84 1.31 1.67
CA ALA A 145 14.64 2.41 0.74
C ALA A 145 15.59 3.55 1.14
N GLY A 146 16.79 3.58 0.56
CA GLY A 146 17.85 4.45 1.03
C GLY A 146 18.25 4.12 2.46
N GLU A 147 18.15 5.10 3.36
CA GLU A 147 18.46 4.92 4.80
C GLU A 147 17.28 4.36 5.61
N ALA A 148 16.09 4.28 5.04
CA ALA A 148 14.88 3.86 5.74
C ALA A 148 14.61 2.36 5.62
N ALA A 149 14.39 1.69 6.75
CA ALA A 149 13.88 0.33 6.81
C ALA A 149 12.34 0.35 6.68
N VAL A 150 11.83 -0.23 5.60
CA VAL A 150 10.42 -0.20 5.19
C VAL A 150 9.77 -1.55 5.40
N GLY A 151 8.78 -1.61 6.29
CA GLY A 151 7.89 -2.77 6.45
C GLY A 151 6.72 -2.69 5.47
N MET A 152 6.62 -3.68 4.58
CA MET A 152 5.62 -3.69 3.51
C MET A 152 4.34 -4.39 3.98
N THR A 153 3.20 -3.74 3.79
CA THR A 153 1.85 -4.32 3.99
C THR A 153 0.90 -3.80 2.91
N VAL A 154 -0.30 -4.37 2.79
CA VAL A 154 -1.32 -3.91 1.84
C VAL A 154 -2.70 -3.95 2.49
N CYS A 155 -3.36 -2.79 2.58
CA CYS A 155 -4.79 -2.60 2.80
C CYS A 155 -5.36 -3.38 4.00
N TYR A 156 -5.99 -4.53 3.77
CA TYR A 156 -6.63 -5.33 4.81
C TYR A 156 -5.67 -5.84 5.89
N ASP A 157 -4.36 -5.94 5.58
CA ASP A 157 -3.32 -6.23 6.56
C ASP A 157 -3.36 -5.27 7.76
N LEU A 158 -3.86 -4.02 7.54
CA LEU A 158 -4.03 -3.00 8.58
C LEU A 158 -4.80 -3.50 9.81
N ARG A 159 -5.67 -4.49 9.66
CA ARG A 159 -6.46 -5.05 10.77
C ARG A 159 -5.73 -6.08 11.61
N PHE A 160 -4.49 -6.42 11.27
CA PHE A 160 -3.72 -7.51 11.88
C PHE A 160 -2.47 -6.99 12.60
N PRO A 161 -2.59 -6.52 13.85
CA PRO A 161 -1.52 -5.82 14.57
C PRO A 161 -0.24 -6.64 14.72
N HIS A 162 -0.34 -7.97 14.80
CA HIS A 162 0.82 -8.83 14.95
C HIS A 162 1.81 -8.76 13.77
N LEU A 163 1.34 -8.53 12.53
CA LEU A 163 2.20 -8.32 11.37
C LEU A 163 3.03 -7.04 11.55
N TYR A 164 2.39 -5.94 11.93
CA TYR A 164 3.04 -4.63 12.16
C TYR A 164 4.05 -4.70 13.29
N ARG A 165 3.68 -5.37 14.39
CA ARG A 165 4.58 -5.58 15.52
C ARG A 165 5.83 -6.37 15.11
N ARG A 166 5.68 -7.44 14.35
CA ARG A 166 6.81 -8.23 13.82
C ARG A 166 7.74 -7.41 12.94
N LEU A 167 7.19 -6.61 12.03
CA LEU A 167 7.97 -5.71 11.17
C LEU A 167 8.74 -4.67 12.00
N ALA A 168 8.09 -4.05 12.98
CA ALA A 168 8.71 -3.07 13.87
C ALA A 168 9.82 -3.68 14.73
N GLN A 169 9.61 -4.88 15.29
CA GLN A 169 10.62 -5.63 16.05
C GLN A 169 11.80 -6.07 15.17
N ALA A 170 11.57 -6.28 13.87
CA ALA A 170 12.62 -6.54 12.89
C ALA A 170 13.38 -5.28 12.45
N GLY A 171 12.98 -4.09 12.92
CA GLY A 171 13.68 -2.83 12.67
C GLY A 171 12.99 -1.87 11.70
N ALA A 172 11.77 -2.13 11.26
CA ALA A 172 11.05 -1.18 10.40
C ALA A 172 10.99 0.21 11.04
N GLN A 173 11.23 1.23 10.24
CA GLN A 173 11.09 2.66 10.60
C GLN A 173 9.85 3.27 9.93
N ILE A 174 9.51 2.78 8.75
CA ILE A 174 8.34 3.15 7.98
C ILE A 174 7.50 1.88 7.76
N LEU A 175 6.21 1.97 7.99
CA LEU A 175 5.22 0.93 7.65
C LEU A 175 4.36 1.46 6.52
N THR A 176 4.30 0.75 5.40
CA THR A 176 3.50 1.16 4.25
C THR A 176 2.17 0.43 4.21
N VAL A 177 1.09 1.16 3.94
CA VAL A 177 -0.28 0.63 3.90
C VAL A 177 -0.99 1.15 2.64
N PRO A 178 -0.49 0.82 1.43
CA PRO A 178 -1.23 1.14 0.22
C PRO A 178 -2.60 0.46 0.24
N ALA A 179 -3.65 1.17 -0.13
CA ALA A 179 -5.00 0.67 0.07
C ALA A 179 -5.99 1.09 -1.03
N ALA A 180 -6.96 0.21 -1.28
CA ALA A 180 -8.25 0.51 -1.91
C ALA A 180 -9.36 0.28 -0.87
N PHE A 181 -9.30 1.04 0.22
CA PHE A 181 -10.11 0.83 1.42
C PHE A 181 -11.59 1.14 1.15
N ASN A 182 -12.50 0.25 1.55
CA ASN A 182 -13.93 0.46 1.38
C ASN A 182 -14.39 1.74 2.08
N HIS A 183 -15.28 2.53 1.46
CA HIS A 183 -15.68 3.84 1.96
C HIS A 183 -16.40 3.81 3.31
N LEU A 184 -17.27 2.81 3.56
CA LEU A 184 -17.99 2.69 4.83
C LEU A 184 -17.05 2.37 5.99
N THR A 185 -16.24 1.33 5.80
CA THR A 185 -15.26 0.94 6.84
C THR A 185 -14.11 1.95 6.92
N GLY A 186 -13.82 2.67 5.87
CA GLY A 186 -12.83 3.74 5.83
C GLY A 186 -13.22 4.89 6.75
N ALA A 187 -14.44 5.41 6.60
CA ALA A 187 -14.95 6.49 7.44
C ALA A 187 -14.90 6.17 8.95
N ALA A 188 -15.06 4.89 9.32
CA ALA A 188 -15.09 4.48 10.72
C ALA A 188 -13.72 4.03 11.28
N HIS A 189 -12.82 3.49 10.43
CA HIS A 189 -11.67 2.74 10.93
C HIS A 189 -10.31 3.22 10.40
N TRP A 190 -10.25 3.88 9.23
CA TRP A 190 -9.00 4.13 8.51
C TRP A 190 -7.99 4.93 9.34
N GLU A 191 -8.35 6.13 9.74
CA GLU A 191 -7.48 7.00 10.54
C GLU A 191 -7.10 6.34 11.87
N VAL A 192 -8.09 5.83 12.60
CA VAL A 192 -7.88 5.25 13.93
C VAL A 192 -6.89 4.08 13.88
N LEU A 193 -7.04 3.18 12.89
CA LEU A 193 -6.14 2.02 12.76
C LEU A 193 -4.73 2.45 12.34
N LEU A 194 -4.58 3.38 11.39
CA LEU A 194 -3.26 3.86 10.96
C LEU A 194 -2.50 4.52 12.13
N ARG A 195 -3.19 5.36 12.89
CA ARG A 195 -2.62 6.00 14.09
C ARG A 195 -2.26 4.96 15.16
N ALA A 196 -3.11 3.95 15.37
CA ALA A 196 -2.80 2.86 16.29
C ALA A 196 -1.53 2.11 15.88
N ARG A 197 -1.37 1.80 14.56
CA ARG A 197 -0.15 1.15 14.06
C ARG A 197 1.10 2.01 14.29
N ALA A 198 1.01 3.31 14.05
CA ALA A 198 2.13 4.21 14.31
C ALA A 198 2.51 4.23 15.81
N ILE A 199 1.53 4.41 16.69
CA ILE A 199 1.74 4.54 18.14
C ILE A 199 2.31 3.25 18.74
N GLU A 200 1.71 2.08 18.45
CA GLU A 200 2.11 0.79 19.05
C GLU A 200 3.47 0.29 18.57
N THR A 201 3.95 0.78 17.40
CA THR A 201 5.21 0.35 16.78
C THR A 201 6.31 1.41 16.86
N GLY A 202 5.95 2.66 17.13
CA GLY A 202 6.86 3.79 17.06
C GLY A 202 7.44 3.97 15.66
N CYS A 203 6.67 3.70 14.60
CA CYS A 203 7.04 3.85 13.20
C CYS A 203 6.28 5.00 12.55
N PHE A 204 6.83 5.58 11.48
CA PHE A 204 6.01 6.29 10.52
C PHE A 204 5.05 5.32 9.83
N VAL A 205 3.83 5.78 9.52
CA VAL A 205 2.89 5.04 8.68
C VAL A 205 2.58 5.87 7.45
N LEU A 206 2.84 5.31 6.26
CA LEU A 206 2.57 5.93 4.96
C LEU A 206 1.52 5.11 4.23
N ALA A 207 0.35 5.69 4.03
CA ALA A 207 -0.83 4.99 3.54
C ALA A 207 -1.43 5.67 2.30
N PRO A 208 -0.82 5.48 1.10
CA PRO A 208 -1.42 5.97 -0.15
C PRO A 208 -2.70 5.20 -0.44
N ALA A 209 -3.75 5.89 -0.87
CA ALA A 209 -5.09 5.32 -1.01
C ALA A 209 -5.70 5.56 -2.39
N GLN A 210 -6.54 4.61 -2.82
CA GLN A 210 -7.52 4.83 -3.88
C GLN A 210 -8.67 5.67 -3.32
N THR A 211 -9.23 6.57 -4.14
CA THR A 211 -10.30 7.48 -3.75
C THR A 211 -11.47 7.51 -4.73
N GLY A 212 -12.63 7.92 -4.26
CA GLY A 212 -13.79 8.21 -5.09
C GLY A 212 -14.54 6.98 -5.59
N PHE A 213 -15.18 7.11 -6.74
CA PHE A 213 -15.92 6.04 -7.40
C PHE A 213 -15.12 5.46 -8.56
N HIS A 214 -14.82 4.18 -8.49
CA HIS A 214 -14.12 3.44 -9.52
C HIS A 214 -15.12 2.85 -10.49
N ALA A 215 -15.20 3.45 -11.68
CA ALA A 215 -16.03 2.94 -12.76
C ALA A 215 -15.45 1.63 -13.30
N GLU A 216 -16.32 0.66 -13.56
CA GLU A 216 -15.97 -0.61 -14.17
C GLU A 216 -16.81 -0.81 -15.43
N ALA A 217 -16.17 -1.02 -16.58
CA ALA A 217 -16.86 -1.38 -17.82
C ALA A 217 -17.44 -2.81 -17.77
N HIS A 218 -16.84 -3.65 -16.92
CA HIS A 218 -17.16 -5.09 -16.81
C HIS A 218 -17.57 -5.52 -15.39
N GLY A 219 -18.06 -4.60 -14.58
CA GLY A 219 -18.42 -4.87 -13.19
C GLY A 219 -19.43 -3.86 -12.62
N LYS A 220 -19.56 -3.83 -11.29
CA LYS A 220 -20.52 -2.95 -10.62
C LYS A 220 -19.94 -1.61 -10.20
N GLY A 221 -18.64 -1.43 -10.33
CA GLY A 221 -17.94 -0.31 -9.74
C GLY A 221 -18.00 -0.34 -8.20
N ARG A 222 -17.13 0.42 -7.55
CA ARG A 222 -17.12 0.54 -6.09
C ARG A 222 -16.61 1.89 -5.65
N ARG A 223 -16.90 2.26 -4.40
CA ARG A 223 -16.35 3.46 -3.77
C ARG A 223 -15.24 3.10 -2.80
N THR A 224 -14.16 3.88 -2.82
CA THR A 224 -13.08 3.84 -1.85
C THR A 224 -13.04 5.13 -1.04
N HIS A 225 -12.35 5.07 0.11
CA HIS A 225 -12.40 6.11 1.12
C HIS A 225 -11.54 7.32 0.78
N GLY A 226 -10.41 7.15 0.08
CA GLY A 226 -9.41 8.19 -0.08
C GLY A 226 -8.61 8.40 1.20
N HIS A 227 -8.34 9.67 1.53
CA HIS A 227 -7.59 10.07 2.70
C HIS A 227 -6.23 9.38 2.78
N SER A 228 -5.41 9.47 1.69
CA SER A 228 -4.02 9.06 1.78
C SER A 228 -3.38 9.76 2.97
N LEU A 229 -2.84 8.97 3.92
CA LEU A 229 -2.48 9.48 5.23
C LEU A 229 -1.01 9.21 5.55
N ALA A 230 -0.33 10.21 6.09
CA ALA A 230 0.97 10.06 6.70
C ALA A 230 0.87 10.30 8.21
N VAL A 231 1.37 9.37 9.02
CA VAL A 231 1.30 9.45 10.49
C VAL A 231 2.70 9.34 11.07
N ALA A 232 3.02 10.22 12.01
CA ALA A 232 4.29 10.22 12.75
C ALA A 232 4.34 9.06 13.77
N PRO A 233 5.55 8.67 14.23
CA PRO A 233 5.73 7.60 15.21
C PRO A 233 4.99 7.80 16.55
N TRP A 234 4.65 9.05 16.88
CA TRP A 234 3.89 9.40 18.10
C TRP A 234 2.38 9.48 17.87
N GLY A 235 1.91 9.32 16.62
CA GLY A 235 0.49 9.28 16.25
C GLY A 235 -0.09 10.59 15.70
N GLU A 236 0.72 11.62 15.50
CA GLU A 236 0.29 12.86 14.84
C GLU A 236 0.06 12.60 13.34
N ILE A 237 -1.00 13.17 12.81
CA ILE A 237 -1.24 13.20 11.37
C ILE A 237 -0.34 14.26 10.76
N LEU A 238 0.62 13.85 9.92
CA LEU A 238 1.52 14.75 9.22
C LEU A 238 0.90 15.30 7.93
N ALA A 239 0.09 14.47 7.26
CA ALA A 239 -0.61 14.85 6.05
C ALA A 239 -1.85 13.98 5.86
N ASP A 240 -2.92 14.59 5.34
CA ASP A 240 -4.16 13.94 4.88
C ASP A 240 -4.52 14.52 3.50
N ALA A 241 -4.61 13.68 2.48
CA ALA A 241 -4.90 14.07 1.11
C ALA A 241 -6.38 14.39 0.84
N GLY A 242 -7.26 14.18 1.82
CA GLY A 242 -8.71 14.31 1.60
C GLY A 242 -9.23 13.30 0.57
N THR A 243 -10.15 13.74 -0.31
CA THR A 243 -10.86 12.83 -1.23
C THR A 243 -10.51 13.03 -2.71
N GLU A 244 -9.70 14.03 -3.06
CA GLU A 244 -9.36 14.29 -4.47
C GLU A 244 -8.10 13.53 -4.89
N PRO A 245 -8.03 13.00 -6.13
CA PRO A 245 -6.79 12.44 -6.67
C PRO A 245 -5.67 13.47 -6.70
N GLY A 246 -4.44 13.03 -6.45
CA GLY A 246 -3.31 13.96 -6.44
C GLY A 246 -2.06 13.41 -5.76
N VAL A 247 -1.14 14.32 -5.44
CA VAL A 247 0.12 14.04 -4.76
C VAL A 247 0.20 14.84 -3.48
N THR A 248 0.49 14.18 -2.37
CA THR A 248 0.70 14.81 -1.06
C THR A 248 2.12 14.54 -0.59
N LEU A 249 2.90 15.61 -0.38
CA LEU A 249 4.27 15.54 0.10
C LEU A 249 4.32 15.53 1.62
N VAL A 250 5.29 14.80 2.17
CA VAL A 250 5.59 14.79 3.61
C VAL A 250 7.09 14.64 3.85
N ASP A 251 7.63 15.43 4.76
CA ASP A 251 9.03 15.30 5.20
C ASP A 251 9.10 14.42 6.45
N LEU A 252 9.98 13.41 6.43
CA LEU A 252 10.17 12.45 7.49
C LEU A 252 11.55 12.64 8.14
N ASP A 253 11.58 12.96 9.44
CA ASP A 253 12.78 12.85 10.25
C ASP A 253 12.85 11.44 10.86
N LEU A 254 13.61 10.54 10.26
CA LEU A 254 13.72 9.15 10.72
C LEU A 254 14.22 9.01 12.16
N ALA A 255 14.86 10.04 12.73
CA ALA A 255 15.26 10.04 14.13
C ALA A 255 14.07 10.07 15.10
N GLU A 256 12.88 10.49 14.65
CA GLU A 256 11.66 10.44 15.46
C GLU A 256 11.28 9.02 15.89
N VAL A 257 11.61 8.01 15.05
CA VAL A 257 11.39 6.60 15.40
C VAL A 257 12.14 6.22 16.66
N ALA A 258 13.43 6.56 16.72
CA ALA A 258 14.24 6.28 17.90
C ALA A 258 13.74 7.08 19.12
N ARG A 259 13.35 8.36 18.94
CA ARG A 259 12.79 9.20 20.01
C ARG A 259 11.48 8.62 20.56
N ALA A 260 10.56 8.22 19.70
CA ALA A 260 9.27 7.62 20.10
C ALA A 260 9.48 6.31 20.87
N ARG A 261 10.31 5.42 20.35
CA ARG A 261 10.63 4.12 20.99
C ARG A 261 11.39 4.25 22.29
N HIS A 262 12.25 5.27 22.42
CA HIS A 262 12.92 5.57 23.70
C HIS A 262 11.93 6.03 24.77
N ARG A 263 10.95 6.85 24.41
CA ARG A 263 9.91 7.36 25.33
C ARG A 263 8.95 6.26 25.79
N VAL A 264 8.56 5.34 24.88
CA VAL A 264 7.66 4.23 25.18
C VAL A 264 8.20 2.94 24.53
N PRO A 265 9.12 2.21 25.20
CA PRO A 265 9.82 1.06 24.61
C PRO A 265 8.98 -0.23 24.61
N SER A 266 7.68 -0.14 24.31
CA SER A 266 6.72 -1.24 24.39
C SER A 266 7.03 -2.43 23.49
N LEU A 267 7.79 -2.22 22.41
CA LEU A 267 8.22 -3.29 21.50
C LEU A 267 9.15 -4.32 22.18
N GLY A 268 9.89 -3.91 23.22
CA GLY A 268 10.79 -4.76 23.98
C GLY A 268 10.19 -5.29 25.29
N HIS A 269 8.93 -4.93 25.60
CA HIS A 269 8.29 -5.28 26.86
C HIS A 269 7.31 -6.47 26.76
N ASP A 270 7.46 -7.30 25.73
CA ASP A 270 6.66 -8.53 25.60
C ASP A 270 6.85 -9.43 26.82
N ARG A 271 5.76 -9.99 27.31
CA ARG A 271 5.74 -10.98 28.38
C ARG A 271 4.97 -12.21 27.93
N PRO A 272 5.47 -13.40 28.19
CA PRO A 272 4.64 -14.59 28.03
C PRO A 272 3.49 -14.53 29.04
N PHE A 273 2.35 -14.99 28.65
CA PHE A 273 1.18 -15.18 29.51
C PHE A 273 0.41 -16.43 29.07
N ASP A 274 -0.23 -17.07 30.01
CA ASP A 274 -1.07 -18.20 29.69
C ASP A 274 -2.35 -17.72 29.02
N GLY A 275 -2.73 -18.41 27.96
CA GLY A 275 -3.90 -18.05 27.17
C GLY A 275 -5.20 -18.62 27.78
N PRO A 276 -6.40 -18.13 27.29
CA PRO A 276 -7.67 -18.78 27.58
C PRO A 276 -7.75 -20.15 26.93
#